data_5ef25fa23b26c24478f6ce512e234e36
#
_entry.id   5ef25fa23b26c24478f6ce512e234e36
#
_cell.length_a   1.000
_cell.length_b   1.000
_cell.length_c   1.000
_cell.angle_alpha   90.00
_cell.angle_beta   90.00
_cell.angle_gamma   90.00
#
_symmetry.space_group_name_H-M   'P 1'
#
loop_
_entity.id
_entity.type
_entity.pdbx_description
1 polymer ?
#
loop_
_entity_poly.entity_id
_entity_poly.type
_entity_poly.pdbx_seq_one_letter_code
_entity_poly.pdbx_strand_id
1 'polypeptide(L)'
;GRPRLFFGISGGNLDSIVANYSGNGKVRDQDAYSPDGNPWRGKTQSKDERRRPDRAALIYAGLARTAYKDVPVILGGVEASLRRFIHYDYKQARLRGSVLTEAKADLLVYGMGERAVIEVARRLAAGHNDLSGIKGTCERLTERIFQERFSPGSGAAASIQTLPGWQSIQEDLDQFMTAERLIDYQARSREEIILAQQQQNFRLI
;
A
#
# COMPACT_ATOMS: atom_id res chain seq x y z
N GLY A 1 -15.65 18.60 4.01
CA GLY A 1 -16.40 18.64 2.77
C GLY A 1 -16.01 17.48 1.84
N ARG A 2 -16.81 17.23 0.80
CA ARG A 2 -16.51 16.19 -0.19
C ARG A 2 -15.24 16.57 -1.00
N PRO A 3 -14.27 15.67 -1.18
CA PRO A 3 -13.13 15.90 -2.06
C PRO A 3 -13.59 16.14 -3.52
N ARG A 4 -12.87 16.98 -4.23
CA ARG A 4 -13.18 17.28 -5.64
C ARG A 4 -12.72 16.16 -6.58
N LEU A 5 -11.63 15.48 -6.28
CA LEU A 5 -11.01 14.46 -7.13
C LEU A 5 -10.92 13.10 -6.43
N PHE A 6 -10.17 13.02 -5.33
CA PHE A 6 -9.92 11.77 -4.61
C PHE A 6 -9.53 12.03 -3.16
N PHE A 7 -9.56 10.98 -2.34
CA PHE A 7 -8.90 10.94 -1.03
C PHE A 7 -7.46 10.46 -1.19
N GLY A 8 -6.49 11.31 -0.85
CA GLY A 8 -5.10 10.90 -0.68
C GLY A 8 -4.88 10.46 0.76
N ILE A 9 -4.55 9.19 0.98
CA ILE A 9 -4.43 8.58 2.30
C ILE A 9 -2.99 8.17 2.57
N SER A 10 -2.45 8.62 3.70
CA SER A 10 -1.11 8.26 4.18
C SER A 10 -1.16 7.94 5.67
N GLY A 11 -0.29 7.05 6.13
CA GLY A 11 -0.07 6.78 7.55
C GLY A 11 0.71 7.86 8.30
N GLY A 12 1.17 8.91 7.59
CA GLY A 12 2.07 9.95 8.11
C GLY A 12 3.51 9.73 7.65
N ASN A 13 4.48 10.35 8.36
CA ASN A 13 5.90 10.32 8.01
C ASN A 13 6.57 8.96 8.22
N LEU A 14 5.93 8.05 8.93
CA LEU A 14 6.45 6.74 9.28
C LEU A 14 5.32 5.71 9.24
N ASP A 15 5.68 4.43 9.16
CA ASP A 15 4.74 3.33 9.38
C ASP A 15 4.11 3.41 10.77
N SER A 16 2.79 3.33 10.86
CA SER A 16 2.05 3.54 12.11
C SER A 16 2.38 2.50 13.18
N ILE A 17 2.67 1.25 12.78
CA ILE A 17 3.07 0.21 13.74
C ILE A 17 4.47 0.50 14.27
N VAL A 18 5.41 0.91 13.42
CA VAL A 18 6.76 1.31 13.84
C VAL A 18 6.73 2.54 14.75
N ALA A 19 5.86 3.50 14.43
CA ALA A 19 5.69 4.69 15.26
C ALA A 19 5.02 4.39 16.62
N ASN A 20 4.09 3.44 16.67
CA ASN A 20 3.34 3.10 17.88
C ASN A 20 4.05 2.12 18.80
N TYR A 21 4.98 1.31 18.26
CA TYR A 21 5.63 0.23 19.03
C TYR A 21 7.14 0.26 18.90
N SER A 22 7.84 -0.20 19.94
CA SER A 22 9.26 -0.52 19.88
C SER A 22 9.48 -1.84 19.11
N GLY A 23 10.73 -2.15 18.76
CA GLY A 23 11.09 -3.43 18.14
C GLY A 23 10.69 -4.66 18.96
N ASN A 24 10.58 -4.52 20.29
CA ASN A 24 10.10 -5.59 21.19
C ASN A 24 8.57 -5.60 21.36
N GLY A 25 7.83 -4.87 20.52
CA GLY A 25 6.36 -4.82 20.56
C GLY A 25 5.77 -4.04 21.73
N LYS A 26 6.59 -3.36 22.56
CA LYS A 26 6.10 -2.47 23.62
C LYS A 26 5.52 -1.20 23.02
N VAL A 27 4.41 -0.74 23.57
CA VAL A 27 3.83 0.56 23.23
C VAL A 27 4.82 1.65 23.57
N ARG A 28 5.01 2.61 22.67
CA ARG A 28 5.83 3.80 22.94
C ARG A 28 5.03 4.78 23.79
N ASP A 29 5.66 5.27 24.84
CA ASP A 29 5.10 6.31 25.72
C ASP A 29 5.31 7.72 25.14
N GLN A 30 6.28 7.86 24.25
CA GLN A 30 6.61 9.09 23.53
C GLN A 30 6.95 8.80 22.08
N ASP A 31 6.60 9.70 21.18
CA ASP A 31 7.04 9.67 19.80
C ASP A 31 7.26 11.08 19.23
N ALA A 32 8.24 11.23 18.33
CA ALA A 32 8.61 12.52 17.74
C ALA A 32 7.55 13.06 16.74
N TYR A 33 6.54 12.29 16.42
CA TYR A 33 5.51 12.62 15.41
C TYR A 33 4.16 13.01 16.01
N SER A 34 4.03 12.90 17.34
CA SER A 34 2.83 13.34 18.06
C SER A 34 3.06 14.72 18.70
N PRO A 35 2.01 15.53 18.86
CA PRO A 35 2.12 16.82 19.56
C PRO A 35 2.75 16.64 20.95
N ASP A 36 3.75 17.46 21.25
CA ASP A 36 4.52 17.43 22.51
C ASP A 36 5.17 16.06 22.81
N GLY A 37 5.39 15.24 21.77
CA GLY A 37 5.91 13.88 21.92
C GLY A 37 4.91 12.90 22.56
N ASN A 38 3.67 13.31 22.77
CA ASN A 38 2.66 12.52 23.47
C ASN A 38 1.75 11.77 22.50
N PRO A 39 1.85 10.42 22.40
CA PRO A 39 1.00 9.62 21.52
C PRO A 39 -0.44 9.43 22.03
N TRP A 40 -0.78 9.95 23.23
CA TRP A 40 -2.06 9.74 23.89
C TRP A 40 -2.95 10.98 23.84
N ARG A 41 -4.27 10.79 23.78
CA ARG A 41 -5.28 11.88 23.91
C ARG A 41 -5.73 12.08 25.35
N GLY A 42 -5.74 11.00 26.12
CA GLY A 42 -6.21 10.95 27.49
C GLY A 42 -5.12 10.54 28.49
N LYS A 43 -5.50 10.36 29.75
CA LYS A 43 -4.62 10.01 30.85
C LYS A 43 -4.51 8.52 31.12
N THR A 44 -5.47 7.70 30.64
CA THR A 44 -5.51 6.26 30.92
C THR A 44 -4.60 5.45 30.01
N GLN A 45 -4.06 6.08 28.97
CA GLN A 45 -3.20 5.44 27.96
C GLN A 45 -3.80 4.17 27.36
N SER A 46 -5.13 4.14 27.25
CA SER A 46 -5.84 3.02 26.64
C SER A 46 -5.66 3.05 25.10
N LYS A 47 -5.90 1.91 24.47
CA LYS A 47 -5.79 1.80 23.01
C LYS A 47 -6.68 2.81 22.26
N ASP A 48 -7.85 3.10 22.83
CA ASP A 48 -8.83 4.03 22.24
C ASP A 48 -8.42 5.50 22.38
N GLU A 49 -7.51 5.79 23.31
CA GLU A 49 -6.95 7.12 23.52
C GLU A 49 -5.72 7.40 22.64
N ARG A 50 -5.28 6.43 21.86
CA ARG A 50 -4.13 6.63 20.98
C ARG A 50 -4.45 7.61 19.86
N ARG A 51 -3.55 8.59 19.62
CA ARG A 51 -3.72 9.60 18.57
C ARG A 51 -3.59 9.00 17.17
N ARG A 52 -2.70 8.01 17.01
CA ARG A 52 -2.47 7.32 15.75
C ARG A 52 -3.00 5.89 15.87
N PRO A 53 -3.95 5.47 15.02
CA PRO A 53 -4.38 4.09 15.00
C PRO A 53 -3.28 3.18 14.44
N ASP A 54 -3.29 1.92 14.83
CA ASP A 54 -2.49 0.89 14.19
C ASP A 54 -2.97 0.69 12.76
N ARG A 55 -2.06 0.54 11.80
CA ARG A 55 -2.38 0.46 10.36
C ARG A 55 -3.21 1.67 9.92
N ALA A 56 -2.64 2.85 10.17
CA ALA A 56 -3.33 4.12 9.95
C ALA A 56 -3.86 4.28 8.53
N ALA A 57 -3.11 3.86 7.51
CA ALA A 57 -3.55 3.90 6.12
C ALA A 57 -4.83 3.09 5.90
N LEU A 58 -4.94 1.89 6.49
CA LEU A 58 -6.14 1.04 6.41
C LEU A 58 -7.34 1.68 7.09
N ILE A 59 -7.15 2.19 8.31
CA ILE A 59 -8.23 2.81 9.10
C ILE A 59 -8.73 4.09 8.42
N TYR A 60 -7.82 4.95 7.96
CA TYR A 60 -8.19 6.20 7.30
C TYR A 60 -8.87 5.97 5.95
N ALA A 61 -8.45 4.97 5.18
CA ALA A 61 -9.15 4.56 3.95
C ALA A 61 -10.58 4.10 4.25
N GLY A 62 -10.78 3.31 5.30
CA GLY A 62 -12.11 2.90 5.76
C GLY A 62 -13.01 4.08 6.12
N LEU A 63 -12.48 5.06 6.86
CA LEU A 63 -13.21 6.28 7.21
C LEU A 63 -13.56 7.12 5.98
N ALA A 64 -12.61 7.28 5.04
CA ALA A 64 -12.84 7.99 3.79
C ALA A 64 -13.96 7.32 2.96
N ARG A 65 -13.90 6.00 2.83
CA ARG A 65 -14.90 5.21 2.10
C ARG A 65 -16.29 5.24 2.75
N THR A 66 -16.34 5.31 4.09
CA THR A 66 -17.60 5.47 4.83
C THR A 66 -18.20 6.85 4.60
N ALA A 67 -17.37 7.90 4.53
CA ALA A 67 -17.82 9.26 4.32
C ALA A 67 -18.37 9.49 2.90
N TYR A 68 -17.65 8.98 1.87
CA TYR A 68 -18.03 9.14 0.46
C TYR A 68 -17.61 7.90 -0.35
N LYS A 69 -18.57 7.01 -0.59
CA LYS A 69 -18.35 5.71 -1.23
C LYS A 69 -17.86 5.79 -2.68
N ASP A 70 -18.24 6.84 -3.37
CA ASP A 70 -18.02 7.07 -4.80
C ASP A 70 -16.77 7.92 -5.11
N VAL A 71 -16.07 8.39 -4.09
CA VAL A 71 -14.82 9.14 -4.25
C VAL A 71 -13.64 8.17 -4.27
N PRO A 72 -12.75 8.23 -5.27
CA PRO A 72 -11.56 7.38 -5.32
C PRO A 72 -10.68 7.54 -4.08
N VAL A 73 -10.13 6.43 -3.61
CA VAL A 73 -9.18 6.36 -2.48
C VAL A 73 -7.82 5.94 -3.01
N ILE A 74 -6.85 6.84 -2.90
CA ILE A 74 -5.47 6.63 -3.33
C ILE A 74 -4.59 6.53 -2.09
N LEU A 75 -3.97 5.37 -1.89
CA LEU A 75 -3.02 5.16 -0.80
C LEU A 75 -1.64 5.67 -1.18
N GLY A 76 -0.88 6.12 -0.20
CA GLY A 76 0.51 6.54 -0.39
C GLY A 76 1.30 6.62 0.91
N GLY A 77 2.54 7.10 0.80
CA GLY A 77 3.48 7.23 1.90
C GLY A 77 4.18 5.92 2.28
N VAL A 78 5.04 5.98 3.31
CA VAL A 78 5.92 4.87 3.70
C VAL A 78 5.13 3.61 4.07
N GLU A 79 4.09 3.74 4.88
CA GLU A 79 3.28 2.60 5.32
C GLU A 79 2.64 1.84 4.14
N ALA A 80 2.06 2.56 3.19
CA ALA A 80 1.47 1.95 2.00
C ALA A 80 2.55 1.32 1.09
N SER A 81 3.67 2.00 0.89
CA SER A 81 4.78 1.52 0.07
C SER A 81 5.35 0.19 0.57
N LEU A 82 5.55 0.07 1.89
CA LEU A 82 6.06 -1.16 2.52
C LEU A 82 5.06 -2.32 2.48
N ARG A 83 3.77 -2.02 2.34
CA ARG A 83 2.68 -3.00 2.38
C ARG A 83 1.95 -3.16 1.06
N ARG A 84 2.59 -2.76 -0.05
CA ARG A 84 1.98 -2.86 -1.39
C ARG A 84 1.79 -4.29 -1.87
N PHE A 85 2.62 -5.22 -1.39
CA PHE A 85 2.56 -6.65 -1.65
C PHE A 85 2.26 -7.46 -0.37
N ILE A 86 2.43 -8.78 -0.40
CA ILE A 86 2.40 -9.62 0.79
C ILE A 86 3.53 -9.15 1.71
N HIS A 87 3.20 -8.95 2.98
CA HIS A 87 4.14 -8.45 3.98
C HIS A 87 3.96 -9.13 5.33
N TYR A 88 5.01 -9.10 6.15
CA TYR A 88 4.95 -9.60 7.51
C TYR A 88 4.53 -8.49 8.48
N ASP A 89 3.40 -8.72 9.16
CA ASP A 89 2.93 -7.87 10.25
C ASP A 89 3.53 -8.36 11.56
N TYR A 90 4.62 -7.73 12.01
CA TYR A 90 5.33 -8.16 13.22
C TYR A 90 4.49 -8.00 14.50
N LYS A 91 3.52 -7.08 14.53
CA LYS A 91 2.62 -6.90 15.68
C LYS A 91 1.62 -8.04 15.82
N GLN A 92 1.19 -8.62 14.72
CA GLN A 92 0.31 -9.79 14.70
C GLN A 92 1.06 -11.10 14.51
N ALA A 93 2.38 -11.04 14.32
CA ALA A 93 3.24 -12.20 14.03
C ALA A 93 2.70 -13.08 12.89
N ARG A 94 2.26 -12.44 11.79
CA ARG A 94 1.69 -13.15 10.63
C ARG A 94 1.91 -12.43 9.30
N LEU A 95 1.85 -13.19 8.23
CA LEU A 95 1.76 -12.65 6.87
C LEU A 95 0.39 -12.03 6.63
N ARG A 96 0.38 -10.93 5.89
CA ARG A 96 -0.82 -10.23 5.42
C ARG A 96 -0.72 -9.96 3.92
N GLY A 97 -1.87 -9.84 3.28
CA GLY A 97 -1.98 -9.38 1.90
C GLY A 97 -1.68 -7.89 1.76
N SER A 98 -1.74 -7.41 0.53
CA SER A 98 -1.54 -5.99 0.24
C SER A 98 -2.53 -5.08 0.95
N VAL A 99 -2.04 -3.96 1.47
CA VAL A 99 -2.89 -2.90 2.04
C VAL A 99 -3.84 -2.31 1.01
N LEU A 100 -3.47 -2.29 -0.27
CA LEU A 100 -4.35 -1.86 -1.37
C LEU A 100 -5.66 -2.67 -1.39
N THR A 101 -5.55 -3.98 -1.22
CA THR A 101 -6.69 -4.89 -1.20
C THR A 101 -7.47 -4.81 0.11
N GLU A 102 -6.76 -4.84 1.24
CA GLU A 102 -7.39 -4.79 2.56
C GLU A 102 -8.17 -3.49 2.79
N ALA A 103 -7.64 -2.36 2.32
CA ALA A 103 -8.28 -1.06 2.40
C ALA A 103 -9.38 -0.87 1.34
N LYS A 104 -9.51 -1.79 0.38
CA LYS A 104 -10.39 -1.61 -0.80
C LYS A 104 -10.13 -0.29 -1.51
N ALA A 105 -8.86 0.12 -1.57
CA ALA A 105 -8.47 1.35 -2.25
C ALA A 105 -8.39 1.13 -3.77
N ASP A 106 -8.43 2.22 -4.52
CA ASP A 106 -8.48 2.17 -5.99
C ASP A 106 -7.09 2.10 -6.60
N LEU A 107 -6.10 2.74 -5.94
CA LEU A 107 -4.71 2.75 -6.38
C LEU A 107 -3.79 2.93 -5.17
N LEU A 108 -2.55 2.47 -5.29
CA LEU A 108 -1.49 2.74 -4.31
C LEU A 108 -0.30 3.37 -5.02
N VAL A 109 0.13 4.53 -4.54
CA VAL A 109 1.34 5.23 -4.99
C VAL A 109 2.46 4.91 -4.03
N TYR A 110 3.59 4.41 -4.53
CA TYR A 110 4.75 4.03 -3.71
C TYR A 110 5.99 4.86 -4.02
N GLY A 111 6.93 4.85 -3.07
CA GLY A 111 8.21 5.56 -3.22
C GLY A 111 8.03 7.08 -3.32
N MET A 112 8.79 7.71 -4.21
CA MET A 112 8.73 9.14 -4.52
C MET A 112 7.53 9.43 -5.44
N GLY A 113 6.37 9.62 -4.83
CA GLY A 113 5.06 9.58 -5.50
C GLY A 113 4.60 10.87 -6.17
N GLU A 114 5.40 11.95 -6.18
CA GLU A 114 4.98 13.28 -6.62
C GLU A 114 4.46 13.28 -8.07
N ARG A 115 5.19 12.62 -8.97
CA ARG A 115 4.79 12.53 -10.39
C ARG A 115 3.53 11.69 -10.58
N ALA A 116 3.44 10.57 -9.87
CA ALA A 116 2.28 9.68 -9.93
C ALA A 116 1.02 10.38 -9.41
N VAL A 117 1.10 11.11 -8.29
CA VAL A 117 -0.04 11.85 -7.72
C VAL A 117 -0.52 12.96 -8.66
N ILE A 118 0.41 13.68 -9.32
CA ILE A 118 0.05 14.70 -10.32
C ILE A 118 -0.68 14.06 -11.51
N GLU A 119 -0.20 12.91 -11.99
CA GLU A 119 -0.85 12.21 -13.11
C GLU A 119 -2.24 11.68 -12.73
N VAL A 120 -2.40 11.12 -11.52
CA VAL A 120 -3.72 10.73 -10.97
C VAL A 120 -4.66 11.94 -10.97
N ALA A 121 -4.20 13.07 -10.42
CA ALA A 121 -5.01 14.29 -10.33
C ALA A 121 -5.41 14.82 -11.71
N ARG A 122 -4.49 14.80 -12.67
CA ARG A 122 -4.73 15.24 -14.05
C ARG A 122 -5.79 14.38 -14.74
N ARG A 123 -5.68 13.04 -14.66
CA ARG A 123 -6.65 12.11 -15.26
C ARG A 123 -8.04 12.31 -14.67
N LEU A 124 -8.15 12.32 -13.35
CA LEU A 124 -9.44 12.51 -12.68
C LEU A 124 -10.06 13.88 -12.96
N ALA A 125 -9.25 14.95 -13.04
CA ALA A 125 -9.72 16.30 -13.39
C ALA A 125 -10.24 16.37 -14.82
N ALA A 126 -9.69 15.57 -15.74
CA ALA A 126 -10.15 15.43 -17.12
C ALA A 126 -11.35 14.46 -17.28
N GLY A 127 -11.85 13.90 -16.17
CA GLY A 127 -12.95 12.93 -16.20
C GLY A 127 -12.54 11.50 -16.56
N HIS A 128 -11.25 11.21 -16.63
CA HIS A 128 -10.74 9.86 -16.89
C HIS A 128 -10.64 9.08 -15.59
N ASN A 129 -11.49 8.06 -15.42
CA ASN A 129 -11.48 7.20 -14.23
C ASN A 129 -10.48 6.04 -14.34
N ASP A 130 -9.89 5.80 -15.51
CA ASP A 130 -8.85 4.80 -15.68
C ASP A 130 -7.50 5.35 -15.19
N LEU A 131 -7.05 4.79 -14.06
CA LEU A 131 -5.76 5.13 -13.43
C LEU A 131 -4.68 4.08 -13.72
N SER A 132 -4.95 3.14 -14.62
CA SER A 132 -4.03 2.06 -14.93
C SER A 132 -2.75 2.53 -15.62
N GLY A 133 -1.64 1.80 -15.39
CA GLY A 133 -0.35 2.03 -16.05
C GLY A 133 0.37 3.33 -15.63
N ILE A 134 -0.04 3.97 -14.54
CA ILE A 134 0.71 5.11 -13.99
C ILE A 134 1.98 4.58 -13.33
N LYS A 135 3.16 5.05 -13.76
CA LYS A 135 4.44 4.65 -13.17
C LYS A 135 4.54 5.06 -11.69
N GLY A 136 5.09 4.17 -10.86
CA GLY A 136 5.20 4.37 -9.42
C GLY A 136 3.90 4.08 -8.65
N THR A 137 3.02 3.29 -9.25
CA THR A 137 1.78 2.84 -8.61
C THR A 137 1.71 1.32 -8.54
N CYS A 138 0.90 0.84 -7.60
CA CYS A 138 0.47 -0.55 -7.53
C CYS A 138 -1.03 -0.61 -7.74
N GLU A 139 -1.47 -1.46 -8.65
CA GLU A 139 -2.87 -1.65 -9.02
C GLU A 139 -3.29 -3.12 -8.85
N ARG A 140 -4.59 -3.33 -8.71
CA ARG A 140 -5.18 -4.66 -8.57
C ARG A 140 -5.90 -5.03 -9.85
N LEU A 141 -5.46 -6.12 -10.50
CA LEU A 141 -6.01 -6.62 -11.73
C LEU A 141 -6.68 -7.99 -11.52
N THR A 142 -7.78 -8.22 -12.22
CA THR A 142 -8.27 -9.59 -12.40
C THR A 142 -7.31 -10.35 -13.32
N GLU A 143 -7.28 -11.67 -13.21
CA GLU A 143 -6.43 -12.50 -14.08
C GLU A 143 -6.71 -12.24 -15.57
N ARG A 144 -7.98 -12.07 -15.94
CA ARG A 144 -8.37 -11.72 -17.31
C ARG A 144 -7.72 -10.42 -17.80
N ILE A 145 -7.82 -9.33 -17.01
CA ILE A 145 -7.24 -8.04 -17.39
C ILE A 145 -5.72 -8.10 -17.41
N PHE A 146 -5.11 -8.86 -16.51
CA PHE A 146 -3.67 -9.07 -16.50
C PHE A 146 -3.21 -9.76 -17.80
N GLN A 147 -3.86 -10.83 -18.18
CA GLN A 147 -3.56 -11.55 -19.43
C GLN A 147 -3.78 -10.68 -20.67
N GLU A 148 -4.88 -9.94 -20.75
CA GLU A 148 -5.16 -9.02 -21.86
C GLU A 148 -4.06 -7.94 -21.99
N ARG A 149 -3.56 -7.41 -20.88
CA ARG A 149 -2.56 -6.33 -20.88
C ARG A 149 -1.13 -6.82 -21.13
N PHE A 150 -0.79 -7.99 -20.63
CA PHE A 150 0.60 -8.48 -20.57
C PHE A 150 0.85 -9.80 -21.34
N SER A 151 -0.04 -10.20 -22.23
CA SER A 151 0.22 -11.35 -23.11
C SER A 151 1.38 -11.09 -24.07
N PRO A 152 2.06 -12.14 -24.54
CA PRO A 152 3.01 -12.01 -25.62
C PRO A 152 2.36 -11.34 -26.85
N GLY A 153 2.92 -10.22 -27.29
CA GLY A 153 2.37 -9.43 -28.40
C GLY A 153 1.47 -8.26 -28.00
N SER A 154 1.18 -8.04 -26.73
CA SER A 154 0.38 -6.89 -26.25
C SER A 154 1.08 -5.53 -26.37
N GLY A 155 2.33 -5.48 -26.80
CA GLY A 155 3.11 -4.24 -26.91
C GLY A 155 3.63 -3.70 -25.58
N ALA A 156 3.45 -4.42 -24.47
CA ALA A 156 4.03 -4.07 -23.17
C ALA A 156 5.56 -4.23 -23.28
N ALA A 157 6.28 -3.11 -23.33
CA ALA A 157 7.73 -3.08 -23.48
C ALA A 157 8.51 -3.40 -22.20
N ALA A 158 7.84 -3.46 -21.05
CA ALA A 158 8.46 -3.66 -19.76
C ALA A 158 8.66 -5.15 -19.44
N SER A 159 9.79 -5.48 -18.84
CA SER A 159 10.05 -6.82 -18.28
C SER A 159 9.12 -7.05 -17.07
N ILE A 160 8.40 -8.18 -17.07
CA ILE A 160 7.56 -8.57 -15.94
C ILE A 160 8.31 -9.58 -15.08
N GLN A 161 8.52 -9.23 -13.83
CA GLN A 161 9.07 -10.12 -12.81
C GLN A 161 7.97 -10.62 -11.92
N THR A 162 7.66 -11.91 -11.99
CA THR A 162 6.67 -12.54 -11.12
C THR A 162 7.25 -12.79 -9.73
N LEU A 163 6.58 -12.27 -8.71
CA LEU A 163 6.87 -12.55 -7.32
C LEU A 163 6.17 -13.85 -6.88
N PRO A 164 6.75 -14.61 -5.93
CA PRO A 164 6.03 -15.67 -5.24
C PRO A 164 4.66 -15.21 -4.75
N GLY A 165 3.64 -15.99 -5.05
CA GLY A 165 2.27 -15.66 -4.71
C GLY A 165 1.87 -16.08 -3.29
N TRP A 166 0.63 -15.77 -2.90
CA TRP A 166 0.13 -16.04 -1.55
C TRP A 166 0.25 -17.52 -1.14
N GLN A 167 -0.20 -18.43 -1.99
CA GLN A 167 -0.16 -19.86 -1.70
C GLN A 167 1.27 -20.36 -1.55
N SER A 168 2.15 -20.04 -2.47
CA SER A 168 3.56 -20.42 -2.47
C SER A 168 4.28 -19.94 -1.20
N ILE A 169 4.01 -18.71 -0.74
CA ILE A 169 4.59 -18.17 0.50
C ILE A 169 4.04 -18.86 1.76
N GLN A 170 2.77 -19.29 1.74
CA GLN A 170 2.19 -20.04 2.88
C GLN A 170 2.75 -21.45 3.00
N GLU A 171 3.06 -22.09 1.88
CA GLU A 171 3.63 -23.44 1.84
C GLU A 171 5.12 -23.44 2.19
N ASP A 172 5.84 -22.38 1.81
CA ASP A 172 7.29 -22.24 2.03
C ASP A 172 7.66 -20.80 2.34
N LEU A 173 8.08 -20.52 3.58
CA LEU A 173 8.47 -19.19 4.04
C LEU A 173 9.73 -18.64 3.32
N ASP A 174 10.58 -19.47 2.75
CA ASP A 174 11.73 -19.00 1.95
C ASP A 174 11.26 -18.26 0.69
N GLN A 175 10.05 -18.54 0.21
CA GLN A 175 9.42 -17.80 -0.87
C GLN A 175 9.11 -16.34 -0.49
N PHE A 176 8.81 -16.07 0.79
CA PHE A 176 8.68 -14.70 1.28
C PHE A 176 10.01 -13.94 1.14
N MET A 177 11.12 -14.53 1.56
CA MET A 177 12.44 -13.92 1.41
C MET A 177 12.84 -13.73 -0.06
N THR A 178 12.41 -14.64 -0.93
CA THR A 178 12.60 -14.50 -2.38
C THR A 178 11.82 -13.31 -2.92
N ALA A 179 10.55 -13.12 -2.51
CA ALA A 179 9.75 -11.96 -2.89
C ALA A 179 10.40 -10.65 -2.45
N GLU A 180 10.86 -10.56 -1.19
CA GLU A 180 11.54 -9.36 -0.66
C GLU A 180 12.82 -9.02 -1.43
N ARG A 181 13.63 -10.02 -1.80
CA ARG A 181 14.84 -9.82 -2.61
C ARG A 181 14.53 -9.28 -4.01
N LEU A 182 13.47 -9.77 -4.65
CA LEU A 182 13.04 -9.30 -5.97
C LEU A 182 12.50 -7.87 -5.92
N ILE A 183 11.78 -7.51 -4.85
CA ILE A 183 11.32 -6.15 -4.61
C ILE A 183 12.50 -5.18 -4.40
N ASP A 184 13.51 -5.60 -3.61
CA ASP A 184 14.72 -4.81 -3.39
C ASP A 184 15.56 -4.69 -4.68
N TYR A 185 15.68 -5.76 -5.46
CA TYR A 185 16.34 -5.71 -6.76
C TYR A 185 15.69 -4.71 -7.71
N GLN A 186 14.35 -4.76 -7.86
CA GLN A 186 13.61 -3.83 -8.69
C GLN A 186 13.83 -2.36 -8.24
N ALA A 187 13.81 -2.11 -6.92
CA ALA A 187 14.01 -0.76 -6.38
C ALA A 187 15.41 -0.18 -6.68
N ARG A 188 16.41 -1.03 -6.89
CA ARG A 188 17.80 -0.64 -7.21
C ARG A 188 18.13 -0.72 -8.71
N SER A 189 17.30 -1.41 -9.49
CA SER A 189 17.50 -1.57 -10.92
C SER A 189 17.30 -0.25 -11.66
N ARG A 190 18.07 -0.06 -12.74
CA ARG A 190 17.84 1.01 -13.71
C ARG A 190 16.89 0.59 -14.83
N GLU A 191 16.55 -0.69 -14.89
CA GLU A 191 15.63 -1.24 -15.86
C GLU A 191 14.18 -0.99 -15.42
N GLU A 192 13.29 -0.84 -16.40
CA GLU A 192 11.87 -0.75 -16.14
C GLU A 192 11.32 -2.16 -15.92
N ILE A 193 11.11 -2.53 -14.67
CA ILE A 193 10.61 -3.84 -14.25
C ILE A 193 9.24 -3.66 -13.60
N ILE A 194 8.25 -4.38 -14.12
CA ILE A 194 6.94 -4.50 -13.48
C ILE A 194 6.95 -5.73 -12.58
N LEU A 195 6.65 -5.54 -11.29
CA LEU A 195 6.47 -6.65 -10.36
C LEU A 195 5.03 -7.12 -10.40
N ALA A 196 4.81 -8.43 -10.52
CA ALA A 196 3.47 -9.02 -10.48
C ALA A 196 3.38 -10.07 -9.38
N GLN A 197 2.39 -9.96 -8.48
CA GLN A 197 2.16 -10.91 -7.39
C GLN A 197 0.74 -11.43 -7.38
N GLN A 198 0.59 -12.75 -7.42
CA GLN A 198 -0.71 -13.41 -7.30
C GLN A 198 -1.17 -13.40 -5.84
N GLN A 199 -2.37 -12.87 -5.59
CA GLN A 199 -3.03 -12.90 -4.30
C GLN A 199 -4.47 -13.40 -4.49
N GLN A 200 -4.77 -14.62 -4.01
CA GLN A 200 -6.09 -15.23 -4.17
C GLN A 200 -6.61 -15.14 -5.62
N ASN A 201 -7.65 -14.34 -5.88
CA ASN A 201 -8.34 -14.25 -7.16
C ASN A 201 -7.91 -13.05 -8.04
N PHE A 202 -6.82 -12.37 -7.71
CA PHE A 202 -6.34 -11.19 -8.44
C PHE A 202 -4.82 -11.10 -8.42
N ARG A 203 -4.26 -10.28 -9.30
CA ARG A 203 -2.85 -9.90 -9.31
C ARG A 203 -2.68 -8.45 -8.90
N LEU A 204 -1.60 -8.20 -8.18
CA LEU A 204 -1.05 -6.87 -7.95
C LEU A 204 0.09 -6.64 -8.93
N ILE A 205 0.17 -5.45 -9.51
CA ILE A 205 1.28 -5.00 -10.33
C ILE A 205 1.74 -3.62 -9.91
#